data_abd69f18f8fd475bfb5d944110864ade
#
_entry.id   abd69f18f8fd475bfb5d944110864ade
#
_cell.length_a   1.000
_cell.length_b   1.000
_cell.length_c   1.000
_cell.angle_alpha   90.00
_cell.angle_beta   90.00
_cell.angle_gamma   90.00
#
_symmetry.space_group_name_H-M   'P 1'
#
loop_
_entity.id
_entity.type
_entity.pdbx_description
1 polymer ?
#
loop_
_entity_poly.entity_id
_entity_poly.type
_entity_poly.pdbx_seq_one_letter_code
_entity_poly.pdbx_strand_id
1 'polypeptide(L)'
;VCDSSLNNEDPFEIKRIVSAFIADGEPTELIELQENLKRHIITIGDEMINILCHCFDDTNFFSDYDEHAQLTESQPELDSEELMFIENIISENIGKDITIIRDEENDRNYKLMIGDKALLGTDPKDMELSRGEQNFISLTFEFLLARHSDKEYVILDDPISSLDSVYKNKIAFCIIKFLENKKQLVLTHNTDLIRLLDVQLNNCFNLYIMNNILDGTNGFISVSEKEKKLLINLHDLVSFFQNKNNELVDNIHNRRHFLMAMVPFMRGYAHISLDSDDRYGQLSGIMHGYGTNNSLDVLSVYNSLFGNIFDGEEIISVSDILEVDYSALDILDKTQYPLLSDTLEQTLIYYHL
;
A
#
# COMPACT_ATOMS: atom_id res chain seq x y z
N VAL A 1 46.09 -10.66 3.19
CA VAL A 1 46.11 -12.11 2.94
C VAL A 1 44.74 -12.64 3.32
N CYS A 2 43.79 -12.53 2.40
CA CYS A 2 42.52 -13.22 2.54
C CYS A 2 42.67 -14.60 1.94
N ASP A 3 43.10 -15.55 2.72
CA ASP A 3 42.92 -16.94 2.39
C ASP A 3 41.52 -17.36 2.87
N SER A 4 40.69 -17.85 1.95
CA SER A 4 39.30 -18.23 2.22
C SER A 4 39.16 -19.39 3.23
N SER A 5 40.28 -19.98 3.67
CA SER A 5 40.34 -20.98 4.72
C SER A 5 40.34 -20.42 6.15
N LEU A 6 40.57 -19.11 6.33
CA LEU A 6 40.60 -18.46 7.65
C LEU A 6 39.27 -17.81 8.07
N ASN A 7 38.26 -17.86 7.23
CA ASN A 7 36.98 -17.18 7.48
C ASN A 7 36.05 -17.88 8.47
N ASN A 8 36.45 -18.98 9.09
CA ASN A 8 35.60 -19.73 10.01
C ASN A 8 36.26 -20.02 11.39
N GLU A 9 37.42 -19.44 11.69
CA GLU A 9 38.03 -19.67 13.01
C GLU A 9 37.66 -18.49 13.95
N ASP A 10 37.02 -18.87 15.04
CA ASP A 10 36.67 -18.00 16.17
C ASP A 10 37.93 -17.23 16.65
N PRO A 11 37.88 -15.89 16.76
CA PRO A 11 38.97 -15.08 17.27
C PRO A 11 39.53 -15.55 18.63
N PHE A 12 38.72 -16.25 19.43
CA PHE A 12 39.13 -16.89 20.68
C PHE A 12 39.98 -18.13 20.44
N GLU A 13 39.75 -18.88 19.40
CA GLU A 13 40.53 -20.07 19.02
C GLU A 13 41.94 -19.65 18.58
N ILE A 14 42.05 -18.62 17.75
CA ILE A 14 43.34 -18.03 17.31
C ILE A 14 44.10 -17.54 18.52
N LYS A 15 43.46 -16.85 19.48
CA LYS A 15 44.08 -16.37 20.70
C LYS A 15 44.57 -17.51 21.60
N ARG A 16 43.81 -18.64 21.65
CA ARG A 16 44.16 -19.82 22.40
C ARG A 16 45.35 -20.54 21.79
N ILE A 17 45.40 -20.69 20.45
CA ILE A 17 46.51 -21.31 19.71
C ILE A 17 47.79 -20.48 19.90
N VAL A 18 47.70 -19.16 19.73
CA VAL A 18 48.85 -18.25 19.95
C VAL A 18 49.33 -18.33 21.41
N SER A 19 48.42 -18.35 22.38
CA SER A 19 48.79 -18.49 23.83
C SER A 19 49.42 -19.82 24.15
N ALA A 20 49.00 -20.92 23.52
CA ALA A 20 49.59 -22.25 23.67
C ALA A 20 51.00 -22.35 23.06
N PHE A 21 51.20 -21.73 21.90
CA PHE A 21 52.50 -21.62 21.23
C PHE A 21 53.50 -20.79 22.04
N ILE A 22 53.07 -19.74 22.73
CA ILE A 22 53.91 -18.91 23.63
C ILE A 22 54.37 -19.70 24.86
N ALA A 23 53.62 -20.72 25.30
CA ALA A 23 53.96 -21.54 26.45
C ALA A 23 55.02 -22.59 26.19
N ASP A 24 55.25 -22.98 24.91
CA ASP A 24 56.06 -24.18 24.56
C ASP A 24 57.39 -23.90 23.86
N GLY A 25 57.76 -22.66 23.48
CA GLY A 25 58.90 -22.50 22.64
C GLY A 25 59.63 -21.15 22.67
N GLU A 26 60.67 -20.99 21.97
CA GLU A 26 61.69 -19.96 21.93
C GLU A 26 61.17 -18.52 22.02
N PRO A 27 61.48 -17.72 23.05
CA PRO A 27 60.83 -16.46 23.36
C PRO A 27 61.00 -15.35 22.34
N THR A 28 62.11 -15.36 21.56
CA THR A 28 62.51 -14.24 20.72
C THR A 28 61.75 -14.20 19.38
N GLU A 29 61.59 -15.33 18.71
CA GLU A 29 60.84 -15.41 17.45
C GLU A 29 59.34 -15.13 17.61
N LEU A 30 58.79 -15.57 18.75
CA LEU A 30 57.38 -15.37 19.07
C LEU A 30 57.07 -13.89 19.41
N ILE A 31 58.00 -13.18 20.06
CA ILE A 31 57.86 -11.74 20.31
C ILE A 31 57.94 -10.95 19.00
N GLU A 32 58.81 -11.34 18.09
CA GLU A 32 58.90 -10.71 16.75
C GLU A 32 57.65 -10.97 15.92
N LEU A 33 57.11 -12.20 15.98
CA LEU A 33 55.89 -12.55 15.27
C LEU A 33 54.68 -11.80 15.86
N GLN A 34 54.61 -11.65 17.17
CA GLN A 34 53.57 -10.91 17.87
C GLN A 34 53.61 -9.40 17.55
N GLU A 35 54.79 -8.82 17.50
CA GLU A 35 54.98 -7.40 17.12
C GLU A 35 54.69 -7.18 15.67
N ASN A 36 55.04 -8.12 14.77
CA ASN A 36 54.65 -8.04 13.35
C ASN A 36 53.16 -8.17 13.17
N LEU A 37 52.50 -9.07 13.89
CA LEU A 37 51.05 -9.19 13.86
C LEU A 37 50.33 -7.96 14.36
N LYS A 38 50.83 -7.36 15.47
CA LYS A 38 50.30 -6.09 15.98
C LYS A 38 50.44 -4.95 14.95
N ARG A 39 51.62 -4.86 14.33
CA ARG A 39 51.86 -3.87 13.24
C ARG A 39 50.91 -4.10 12.06
N HIS A 40 50.73 -5.32 11.62
CA HIS A 40 49.80 -5.63 10.54
C HIS A 40 48.35 -5.28 10.90
N ILE A 41 47.88 -5.57 12.11
CA ILE A 41 46.55 -5.21 12.58
C ILE A 41 46.34 -3.70 12.58
N ILE A 42 47.36 -2.93 13.03
CA ILE A 42 47.31 -1.46 13.02
C ILE A 42 47.26 -0.96 11.58
N THR A 43 48.15 -1.51 10.71
CA THR A 43 48.20 -1.09 9.29
C THR A 43 46.90 -1.39 8.54
N ILE A 44 46.32 -2.56 8.80
CA ILE A 44 45.01 -2.92 8.23
C ILE A 44 43.93 -1.97 8.75
N GLY A 45 43.97 -1.60 10.04
CA GLY A 45 43.06 -0.64 10.62
C GLY A 45 43.17 0.75 9.94
N ASP A 46 44.39 1.24 9.75
CA ASP A 46 44.63 2.50 9.08
C ASP A 46 44.22 2.46 7.58
N GLU A 47 44.52 1.36 6.90
CA GLU A 47 44.03 1.14 5.49
C GLU A 47 42.51 1.09 5.39
N MET A 48 41.84 0.42 6.31
CA MET A 48 40.38 0.42 6.36
C MET A 48 39.80 1.81 6.63
N ILE A 49 40.41 2.58 7.55
CA ILE A 49 39.98 3.97 7.81
C ILE A 49 40.17 4.81 6.56
N ASN A 50 41.32 4.69 5.88
CA ASN A 50 41.59 5.43 4.65
C ASN A 50 40.58 5.07 3.53
N ILE A 51 40.26 3.78 3.36
CA ILE A 51 39.24 3.33 2.38
C ILE A 51 37.88 3.90 2.74
N LEU A 52 37.50 3.88 4.03
CA LEU A 52 36.24 4.46 4.48
C LEU A 52 36.20 5.96 4.24
N CYS A 53 37.31 6.70 4.56
CA CYS A 53 37.39 8.11 4.28
C CYS A 53 37.26 8.41 2.78
N HIS A 54 37.92 7.65 1.91
CA HIS A 54 37.76 7.80 0.46
C HIS A 54 36.34 7.49 0.00
N CYS A 55 35.70 6.45 0.55
CA CYS A 55 34.30 6.16 0.23
C CYS A 55 33.37 7.31 0.65
N PHE A 56 33.65 7.97 1.78
CA PHE A 56 32.89 9.13 2.23
C PHE A 56 33.17 10.37 1.38
N ASP A 57 34.42 10.57 0.96
CA ASP A 57 34.82 11.70 0.08
C ASP A 57 34.25 11.55 -1.33
N ASP A 58 34.13 10.31 -1.83
CA ASP A 58 33.54 9.99 -3.15
C ASP A 58 32.01 9.99 -3.14
N THR A 59 31.38 10.08 -1.98
CA THR A 59 29.92 10.17 -1.82
C THR A 59 29.55 11.59 -1.35
N ASN A 60 28.33 11.98 -1.56
CA ASN A 60 27.77 13.21 -1.00
C ASN A 60 27.43 13.09 0.50
N PHE A 61 27.92 12.06 1.18
CA PHE A 61 27.52 11.72 2.56
C PHE A 61 27.61 12.91 3.53
N PHE A 62 28.72 13.65 3.51
CA PHE A 62 28.84 14.79 4.42
C PHE A 62 27.92 15.94 4.05
N SER A 63 27.74 16.18 2.74
CA SER A 63 26.77 17.18 2.26
C SER A 63 25.35 16.80 2.62
N ASP A 64 24.99 15.53 2.44
CA ASP A 64 23.66 15.01 2.78
C ASP A 64 23.44 14.99 4.30
N TYR A 65 24.50 14.69 5.07
CA TYR A 65 24.44 14.77 6.53
C TYR A 65 24.28 16.22 7.01
N ASP A 66 25.02 17.17 6.45
CA ASP A 66 24.89 18.60 6.79
C ASP A 66 23.52 19.13 6.38
N GLU A 67 22.99 18.72 5.22
CA GLU A 67 21.63 19.06 4.80
C GLU A 67 20.59 18.46 5.77
N HIS A 68 20.77 17.20 6.15
CA HIS A 68 19.90 16.55 7.15
C HIS A 68 19.98 17.25 8.51
N ALA A 69 21.19 17.62 8.97
CA ALA A 69 21.37 18.35 10.21
C ALA A 69 20.68 19.72 10.17
N GLN A 70 20.85 20.46 9.05
CA GLN A 70 20.16 21.74 8.84
C GLN A 70 18.64 21.60 8.79
N LEU A 71 18.12 20.57 8.14
CA LEU A 71 16.69 20.26 8.11
C LEU A 71 16.16 19.92 9.53
N THR A 72 16.96 19.21 10.32
CA THR A 72 16.60 18.86 11.70
C THR A 72 16.64 20.09 12.61
N GLU A 73 17.61 20.99 12.40
CA GLU A 73 17.72 22.27 13.14
C GLU A 73 16.64 23.29 12.71
N SER A 74 16.15 23.22 11.47
CA SER A 74 15.13 24.12 10.90
C SER A 74 13.69 23.66 11.18
N GLN A 75 13.47 22.82 12.18
CA GLN A 75 12.12 22.37 12.52
C GLN A 75 11.18 23.55 12.78
N PRO A 76 10.00 23.57 12.18
CA PRO A 76 9.05 24.67 12.38
C PRO A 76 8.64 24.77 13.85
N GLU A 77 8.59 25.97 14.38
CA GLU A 77 8.00 26.20 15.68
C GLU A 77 6.50 25.90 15.59
N LEU A 78 6.05 24.86 16.28
CA LEU A 78 4.64 24.57 16.45
C LEU A 78 4.06 25.61 17.43
N ASP A 79 2.97 26.25 17.05
CA ASP A 79 2.29 27.12 17.99
C ASP A 79 1.54 26.32 19.07
N SER A 80 1.13 27.01 20.14
CA SER A 80 0.48 26.33 21.27
C SER A 80 -0.88 25.71 20.91
N GLU A 81 -1.58 26.26 19.92
CA GLU A 81 -2.88 25.72 19.46
C GLU A 81 -2.65 24.45 18.64
N GLU A 82 -1.62 24.43 17.81
CA GLU A 82 -1.22 23.25 17.04
C GLU A 82 -0.77 22.12 17.96
N LEU A 83 0.05 22.41 18.96
CA LEU A 83 0.49 21.42 19.96
C LEU A 83 -0.69 20.80 20.68
N MET A 84 -1.61 21.62 21.20
CA MET A 84 -2.84 21.14 21.87
C MET A 84 -3.71 20.31 20.93
N PHE A 85 -3.82 20.71 19.67
CA PHE A 85 -4.59 19.99 18.68
C PHE A 85 -4.01 18.59 18.40
N ILE A 86 -2.67 18.50 18.30
CA ILE A 86 -1.94 17.24 18.11
C ILE A 86 -2.10 16.34 19.34
N GLU A 87 -1.84 16.88 20.54
CA GLU A 87 -1.99 16.15 21.80
C GLU A 87 -3.40 15.56 21.92
N ASN A 88 -4.43 16.34 21.65
CA ASN A 88 -5.81 15.89 21.70
C ASN A 88 -6.09 14.80 20.68
N ILE A 89 -5.69 15.00 19.41
CA ILE A 89 -5.90 13.98 18.37
C ILE A 89 -5.21 12.67 18.74
N ILE A 90 -3.95 12.72 19.19
CA ILE A 90 -3.20 11.51 19.50
C ILE A 90 -3.76 10.87 20.78
N SER A 91 -3.99 11.65 21.84
CA SER A 91 -4.49 11.14 23.13
C SER A 91 -5.88 10.51 23.02
N GLU A 92 -6.83 11.20 22.36
CA GLU A 92 -8.19 10.69 22.15
C GLU A 92 -8.21 9.41 21.29
N ASN A 93 -7.27 9.32 20.37
CA ASN A 93 -7.22 8.21 19.43
C ASN A 93 -6.48 6.99 19.97
N ILE A 94 -5.51 7.18 20.84
CA ILE A 94 -4.72 6.11 21.46
C ILE A 94 -5.30 5.74 22.84
N GLY A 95 -6.05 6.65 23.48
CA GLY A 95 -6.59 6.46 24.83
C GLY A 95 -5.50 6.47 25.90
N LYS A 96 -4.39 7.19 25.65
CA LYS A 96 -3.28 7.39 26.57
C LYS A 96 -2.99 8.87 26.71
N ASP A 97 -2.54 9.29 27.88
CA ASP A 97 -2.11 10.67 28.08
C ASP A 97 -0.81 10.91 27.35
N ILE A 98 -0.88 11.70 26.30
CA ILE A 98 0.25 12.08 25.47
C ILE A 98 0.44 13.58 25.61
N THR A 99 1.65 13.99 25.92
CA THR A 99 2.06 15.39 26.00
C THR A 99 3.29 15.65 25.13
N ILE A 100 3.33 16.83 24.54
CA ILE A 100 4.47 17.29 23.76
C ILE A 100 5.15 18.38 24.56
N ILE A 101 6.35 18.12 25.04
CA ILE A 101 7.12 19.08 25.84
C ILE A 101 8.34 19.56 25.03
N ARG A 102 8.75 20.81 25.26
CA ARG A 102 10.03 21.28 24.72
C ARG A 102 11.18 20.57 25.43
N ASP A 103 12.22 20.23 24.66
CA ASP A 103 13.43 19.65 25.21
C ASP A 103 14.23 20.74 25.96
N GLU A 104 14.48 20.54 27.25
CA GLU A 104 15.22 21.49 28.09
C GLU A 104 16.69 21.64 27.61
N GLU A 105 17.24 20.64 26.94
CA GLU A 105 18.62 20.65 26.43
C GLU A 105 18.72 21.32 25.06
N ASN A 106 17.62 21.31 24.29
CA ASN A 106 17.54 21.93 22.98
C ASN A 106 16.15 22.55 22.77
N ASP A 107 16.03 23.85 23.03
CA ASP A 107 14.78 24.64 22.96
C ASP A 107 14.00 24.49 21.65
N ARG A 108 14.64 23.97 20.59
CA ARG A 108 14.02 23.76 19.28
C ARG A 108 13.41 22.36 19.09
N ASN A 109 13.74 21.43 19.97
CA ASN A 109 13.26 20.06 19.86
C ASN A 109 12.05 19.84 20.75
N TYR A 110 11.09 19.05 20.26
CA TYR A 110 9.95 18.59 21.01
C TYR A 110 10.14 17.11 21.39
N LYS A 111 9.83 16.81 22.65
CA LYS A 111 9.75 15.43 23.15
C LYS A 111 8.30 15.02 23.27
N LEU A 112 7.93 13.91 22.63
CA LEU A 112 6.65 13.27 22.86
C LEU A 112 6.75 12.41 24.10
N MET A 113 5.91 12.66 25.07
CA MET A 113 5.81 11.91 26.32
C MET A 113 4.52 11.08 26.32
N ILE A 114 4.63 9.84 26.81
CA ILE A 114 3.50 8.98 27.10
C ILE A 114 3.50 8.71 28.59
N GLY A 115 2.64 9.39 29.31
CA GLY A 115 2.78 9.50 30.75
C GLY A 115 4.15 10.10 31.11
N ASP A 116 4.94 9.40 31.90
CA ASP A 116 6.27 9.87 32.36
C ASP A 116 7.43 9.42 31.45
N LYS A 117 7.15 8.74 30.31
CA LYS A 117 8.19 8.15 29.45
C LYS A 117 8.30 8.91 28.13
N ALA A 118 9.53 9.29 27.74
CA ALA A 118 9.77 9.88 26.43
C ALA A 118 9.72 8.81 25.31
N LEU A 119 9.08 9.13 24.18
CA LEU A 119 8.98 8.23 23.04
C LEU A 119 10.36 7.94 22.44
N LEU A 120 11.18 8.97 22.30
CA LEU A 120 12.54 8.84 21.79
C LEU A 120 13.48 8.46 22.94
N GLY A 121 14.28 7.43 22.74
CA GLY A 121 15.27 6.95 23.71
C GLY A 121 14.77 5.87 24.68
N THR A 122 13.48 5.52 24.64
CA THR A 122 12.92 4.38 25.39
C THR A 122 12.81 3.16 24.49
N ASP A 123 13.16 1.98 25.01
CA ASP A 123 12.98 0.73 24.24
C ASP A 123 11.49 0.59 23.86
N PRO A 124 11.14 0.32 22.60
CA PRO A 124 9.75 0.14 22.18
C PRO A 124 8.96 -0.88 22.99
N LYS A 125 9.63 -1.85 23.60
CA LYS A 125 9.02 -2.85 24.49
C LYS A 125 8.54 -2.26 25.81
N ASP A 126 9.17 -1.18 26.26
CA ASP A 126 8.85 -0.52 27.54
C ASP A 126 7.77 0.55 27.39
N MET A 127 7.34 0.84 26.15
CA MET A 127 6.38 1.92 25.87
C MET A 127 4.92 1.49 25.86
N GLU A 128 4.64 0.21 25.99
CA GLU A 128 3.25 -0.32 25.97
C GLU A 128 2.42 0.17 24.76
N LEU A 129 3.05 0.50 23.64
CA LEU A 129 2.41 0.88 22.39
C LEU A 129 2.35 -0.30 21.42
N SER A 130 1.19 -0.54 20.87
CA SER A 130 1.03 -1.44 19.73
C SER A 130 1.72 -0.86 18.48
N ARG A 131 2.05 -1.70 17.50
CA ARG A 131 2.60 -1.24 16.22
C ARG A 131 1.66 -0.25 15.50
N GLY A 132 0.35 -0.49 15.58
CA GLY A 132 -0.64 0.40 14.98
C GLY A 132 -0.62 1.79 15.61
N GLU A 133 -0.49 1.88 16.94
CA GLU A 133 -0.34 3.15 17.67
C GLU A 133 0.94 3.89 17.30
N GLN A 134 2.06 3.18 17.25
CA GLN A 134 3.34 3.76 16.84
C GLN A 134 3.28 4.33 15.41
N ASN A 135 2.73 3.56 14.46
CA ASN A 135 2.57 4.01 13.09
C ASN A 135 1.61 5.20 12.99
N PHE A 136 0.53 5.21 13.76
CA PHE A 136 -0.41 6.34 13.81
C PHE A 136 0.26 7.62 14.30
N ILE A 137 1.03 7.54 15.38
CA ILE A 137 1.79 8.68 15.92
C ILE A 137 2.79 9.18 14.88
N SER A 138 3.62 8.30 14.34
CA SER A 138 4.65 8.64 13.36
C SER A 138 4.04 9.34 12.15
N LEU A 139 2.97 8.79 11.60
CA LEU A 139 2.31 9.34 10.41
C LEU A 139 1.64 10.71 10.71
N THR A 140 1.11 10.90 11.92
CA THR A 140 0.55 12.19 12.33
C THR A 140 1.63 13.27 12.35
N PHE A 141 2.83 12.97 12.84
CA PHE A 141 3.96 13.90 12.80
C PHE A 141 4.45 14.18 11.38
N GLU A 142 4.51 13.18 10.52
CA GLU A 142 4.85 13.38 9.10
C GLU A 142 3.87 14.32 8.40
N PHE A 143 2.58 14.22 8.69
CA PHE A 143 1.58 15.15 8.15
C PHE A 143 1.79 16.59 8.64
N LEU A 144 2.22 16.76 9.88
CA LEU A 144 2.54 18.09 10.42
C LEU A 144 3.77 18.68 9.74
N LEU A 145 4.84 17.91 9.60
CA LEU A 145 6.02 18.33 8.86
C LEU A 145 5.66 18.70 7.41
N ALA A 146 4.83 17.90 6.76
CA ALA A 146 4.34 18.19 5.42
C ALA A 146 3.50 19.48 5.38
N ARG A 147 2.65 19.73 6.38
CA ARG A 147 1.84 20.95 6.50
C ARG A 147 2.70 22.21 6.52
N HIS A 148 3.76 22.21 7.32
CA HIS A 148 4.66 23.35 7.51
C HIS A 148 5.75 23.48 6.44
N SER A 149 5.91 22.47 5.59
CA SER A 149 6.86 22.54 4.50
C SER A 149 6.46 23.61 3.47
N ASP A 150 7.44 24.16 2.75
CA ASP A 150 7.23 25.08 1.63
C ASP A 150 6.72 24.38 0.35
N LYS A 151 6.64 23.07 0.37
CA LYS A 151 6.17 22.25 -0.77
C LYS A 151 4.67 22.37 -0.95
N GLU A 152 4.24 22.59 -2.17
CA GLU A 152 2.82 22.71 -2.54
C GLU A 152 2.13 21.35 -2.65
N TYR A 153 2.89 20.29 -3.00
CA TYR A 153 2.37 18.95 -3.27
C TYR A 153 2.83 17.97 -2.20
N VAL A 154 1.91 17.09 -1.80
CA VAL A 154 2.19 15.95 -0.93
C VAL A 154 1.76 14.67 -1.63
N ILE A 155 2.65 13.68 -1.66
CA ILE A 155 2.38 12.35 -2.22
C ILE A 155 2.31 11.38 -1.04
N LEU A 156 1.19 10.70 -0.91
CA LEU A 156 0.96 9.67 0.10
C LEU A 156 0.90 8.32 -0.59
N ASP A 157 1.85 7.45 -0.27
CA ASP A 157 1.92 6.09 -0.82
C ASP A 157 1.40 5.09 0.23
N ASP A 158 0.19 4.60 -0.02
CA ASP A 158 -0.54 3.61 0.77
C ASP A 158 -0.56 3.88 2.29
N PRO A 159 -1.02 5.06 2.71
CA PRO A 159 -0.85 5.56 4.08
C PRO A 159 -1.56 4.76 5.16
N ILE A 160 -2.43 3.80 4.79
CA ILE A 160 -3.20 2.99 5.76
C ILE A 160 -2.90 1.50 5.73
N SER A 161 -1.97 1.03 4.90
CA SER A 161 -1.72 -0.41 4.71
C SER A 161 -1.25 -1.13 5.97
N SER A 162 -0.46 -0.44 6.79
CA SER A 162 0.11 -1.00 8.03
C SER A 162 -0.74 -0.74 9.28
N LEU A 163 -1.95 -0.18 9.11
CA LEU A 163 -2.80 0.23 10.23
C LEU A 163 -3.98 -0.72 10.44
N ASP A 164 -4.31 -0.92 11.70
CA ASP A 164 -5.54 -1.60 12.11
C ASP A 164 -6.79 -0.79 11.71
N SER A 165 -7.92 -1.46 11.54
CA SER A 165 -9.17 -0.84 11.07
C SER A 165 -9.60 0.37 11.90
N VAL A 166 -9.29 0.38 13.20
CA VAL A 166 -9.60 1.49 14.12
C VAL A 166 -8.86 2.76 13.72
N TYR A 167 -7.60 2.65 13.29
CA TYR A 167 -6.76 3.80 12.95
C TYR A 167 -6.95 4.30 11.52
N LYS A 168 -7.47 3.48 10.61
CA LYS A 168 -7.72 3.86 9.21
C LYS A 168 -8.62 5.10 9.09
N ASN A 169 -9.72 5.13 9.84
CA ASN A 169 -10.64 6.28 9.85
C ASN A 169 -9.99 7.54 10.40
N LYS A 170 -9.16 7.37 11.42
CA LYS A 170 -8.46 8.48 12.09
C LYS A 170 -7.38 9.08 11.18
N ILE A 171 -6.64 8.25 10.45
CA ILE A 171 -5.68 8.72 9.46
C ILE A 171 -6.37 9.43 8.30
N ALA A 172 -7.50 8.92 7.80
CA ALA A 172 -8.27 9.63 6.78
C ALA A 172 -8.66 11.03 7.25
N PHE A 173 -9.08 11.20 8.51
CA PHE A 173 -9.33 12.49 9.11
C PHE A 173 -8.07 13.37 9.20
N CYS A 174 -6.92 12.78 9.60
CA CYS A 174 -5.65 13.51 9.68
C CYS A 174 -5.20 14.00 8.29
N ILE A 175 -5.31 13.17 7.25
CA ILE A 175 -5.01 13.54 5.86
C ILE A 175 -5.81 14.79 5.46
N ILE A 176 -7.10 14.80 5.75
CA ILE A 176 -7.99 15.90 5.40
C ILE A 176 -7.62 17.18 6.18
N LYS A 177 -7.41 17.06 7.49
CA LYS A 177 -7.23 18.21 8.38
C LYS A 177 -5.83 18.80 8.37
N PHE A 178 -4.80 17.95 8.38
CA PHE A 178 -3.43 18.47 8.40
C PHE A 178 -2.95 18.92 7.03
N LEU A 179 -3.45 18.31 5.96
CA LEU A 179 -3.00 18.59 4.59
C LEU A 179 -4.00 19.41 3.77
N GLU A 180 -4.97 20.08 4.42
CA GLU A 180 -6.01 20.87 3.75
C GLU A 180 -5.49 22.00 2.86
N ASN A 181 -4.29 22.53 3.17
CA ASN A 181 -3.62 23.59 2.42
C ASN A 181 -2.65 23.06 1.34
N LYS A 182 -2.57 21.74 1.16
CA LYS A 182 -1.67 21.08 0.20
C LYS A 182 -2.46 20.43 -0.94
N LYS A 183 -1.84 20.38 -2.11
CA LYS A 183 -2.32 19.53 -3.20
C LYS A 183 -1.87 18.11 -2.95
N GLN A 184 -2.82 17.18 -2.85
CA GLN A 184 -2.56 15.83 -2.40
C GLN A 184 -2.68 14.85 -3.56
N LEU A 185 -1.71 13.94 -3.68
CA LEU A 185 -1.80 12.73 -4.51
C LEU A 185 -1.72 11.52 -3.58
N VAL A 186 -2.82 10.80 -3.45
CA VAL A 186 -2.90 9.60 -2.62
C VAL A 186 -2.88 8.38 -3.52
N LEU A 187 -1.84 7.56 -3.39
CA LEU A 187 -1.72 6.26 -4.05
C LEU A 187 -2.15 5.19 -3.04
N THR A 188 -3.08 4.34 -3.41
CA THR A 188 -3.53 3.27 -2.52
C THR A 188 -4.14 2.10 -3.30
N HIS A 189 -3.97 0.90 -2.79
CA HIS A 189 -4.69 -0.28 -3.25
C HIS A 189 -5.88 -0.63 -2.33
N ASN A 190 -6.18 0.22 -1.35
CA ASN A 190 -7.17 -0.05 -0.31
C ASN A 190 -8.45 0.78 -0.53
N THR A 191 -9.52 0.09 -0.91
CA THR A 191 -10.84 0.71 -1.14
C THR A 191 -11.46 1.30 0.13
N ASP A 192 -11.07 0.83 1.33
CA ASP A 192 -11.54 1.42 2.59
C ASP A 192 -11.10 2.88 2.71
N LEU A 193 -9.88 3.23 2.28
CA LEU A 193 -9.42 4.62 2.31
C LEU A 193 -10.26 5.49 1.39
N ILE A 194 -10.56 5.01 0.18
CA ILE A 194 -11.40 5.73 -0.78
C ILE A 194 -12.77 5.99 -0.16
N ARG A 195 -13.38 4.97 0.44
CA ARG A 195 -14.68 5.09 1.12
C ARG A 195 -14.64 6.08 2.29
N LEU A 196 -13.59 6.03 3.12
CA LEU A 196 -13.43 6.93 4.27
C LEU A 196 -13.26 8.39 3.83
N LEU A 197 -12.48 8.64 2.78
CA LEU A 197 -12.30 9.97 2.20
C LEU A 197 -13.59 10.47 1.56
N ASP A 198 -14.31 9.62 0.83
CA ASP A 198 -15.58 10.02 0.19
C ASP A 198 -16.64 10.41 1.21
N VAL A 199 -16.79 9.65 2.31
CA VAL A 199 -17.72 9.96 3.40
C VAL A 199 -17.39 11.30 4.07
N GLN A 200 -16.11 11.65 4.21
CA GLN A 200 -15.69 12.87 4.91
C GLN A 200 -15.61 14.09 3.99
N LEU A 201 -15.27 13.92 2.72
CA LEU A 201 -15.03 15.01 1.76
C LEU A 201 -16.20 15.28 0.80
N ASN A 202 -17.23 14.43 0.76
CA ASN A 202 -18.40 14.61 -0.11
C ASN A 202 -18.03 14.99 -1.56
N ASN A 203 -17.36 14.10 -2.28
CA ASN A 203 -16.96 14.29 -3.69
C ASN A 203 -15.92 15.42 -3.94
N CYS A 204 -15.04 15.71 -3.00
CA CYS A 204 -14.00 16.73 -3.16
C CYS A 204 -12.68 16.21 -3.72
N PHE A 205 -12.62 15.00 -4.27
CA PHE A 205 -11.43 14.45 -4.90
C PHE A 205 -11.76 13.72 -6.20
N ASN A 206 -10.79 13.68 -7.11
CA ASN A 206 -10.87 12.88 -8.34
C ASN A 206 -10.25 11.50 -8.09
N LEU A 207 -10.92 10.46 -8.54
CA LEU A 207 -10.45 9.08 -8.45
C LEU A 207 -9.98 8.57 -9.81
N TYR A 208 -8.83 7.93 -9.84
CA TYR A 208 -8.28 7.25 -11.00
C TYR A 208 -7.87 5.84 -10.62
N ILE A 209 -8.11 4.89 -11.51
CA ILE A 209 -7.56 3.54 -11.41
C ILE A 209 -6.36 3.44 -12.34
N MET A 210 -5.23 2.99 -11.82
CA MET A 210 -4.06 2.71 -12.64
C MET A 210 -4.17 1.30 -13.19
N ASN A 211 -4.27 1.19 -14.51
CA ASN A 211 -4.28 -0.08 -15.22
C ASN A 211 -2.91 -0.31 -15.86
N ASN A 212 -2.33 -1.49 -15.63
CA ASN A 212 -1.05 -1.91 -16.19
C ASN A 212 -1.15 -3.36 -16.65
N ILE A 213 -1.77 -3.56 -17.80
CA ILE A 213 -2.05 -4.87 -18.39
C ILE A 213 -1.20 -5.02 -19.65
N LEU A 214 -0.58 -6.21 -19.84
CA LEU A 214 0.36 -6.45 -20.94
C LEU A 214 -0.26 -6.24 -22.33
N ASP A 215 -1.55 -6.56 -22.53
CA ASP A 215 -2.23 -6.54 -23.81
C ASP A 215 -3.49 -5.65 -23.84
N GLY A 216 -3.63 -4.72 -22.90
CA GLY A 216 -4.80 -3.86 -22.76
C GLY A 216 -4.50 -2.37 -22.76
N THR A 217 -5.52 -1.57 -22.48
CA THR A 217 -5.39 -0.12 -22.29
C THR A 217 -4.62 0.15 -21.00
N ASN A 218 -3.39 0.63 -21.13
CA ASN A 218 -2.57 1.00 -19.99
C ASN A 218 -2.70 2.48 -19.64
N GLY A 219 -2.56 2.81 -18.37
CA GLY A 219 -2.58 4.16 -17.87
C GLY A 219 -3.63 4.42 -16.80
N PHE A 220 -4.05 5.67 -16.67
CA PHE A 220 -5.02 6.08 -15.68
C PHE A 220 -6.42 6.12 -16.29
N ILE A 221 -7.34 5.35 -15.71
CA ILE A 221 -8.76 5.36 -16.04
C ILE A 221 -9.44 6.29 -15.03
N SER A 222 -10.10 7.33 -15.52
CA SER A 222 -10.89 8.22 -14.67
C SER A 222 -12.14 7.50 -14.19
N VAL A 223 -12.41 7.56 -12.89
CA VAL A 223 -13.62 6.99 -12.29
C VAL A 223 -14.67 8.10 -12.18
N SER A 224 -15.83 7.90 -12.76
CA SER A 224 -16.93 8.86 -12.66
C SER A 224 -17.50 8.90 -11.24
N GLU A 225 -18.22 9.97 -10.89
CA GLU A 225 -18.87 10.10 -9.57
C GLU A 225 -19.93 9.00 -9.35
N LYS A 226 -20.54 8.51 -10.40
CA LYS A 226 -21.48 7.38 -10.33
C LYS A 226 -20.74 6.09 -10.01
N GLU A 227 -19.66 5.81 -10.73
CA GLU A 227 -18.85 4.60 -10.54
C GLU A 227 -18.12 4.57 -9.20
N LYS A 228 -17.71 5.72 -8.69
CA LYS A 228 -17.10 5.80 -7.36
C LYS A 228 -18.02 5.21 -6.29
N LYS A 229 -19.33 5.49 -6.34
CA LYS A 229 -20.31 4.91 -5.44
C LYS A 229 -20.44 3.40 -5.61
N LEU A 230 -20.42 2.91 -6.85
CA LEU A 230 -20.46 1.46 -7.13
C LEU A 230 -19.21 0.75 -6.61
N LEU A 231 -18.05 1.40 -6.69
CA LEU A 231 -16.77 0.85 -6.24
C LEU A 231 -16.69 0.67 -4.71
N ILE A 232 -17.25 1.63 -3.96
CA ILE A 232 -17.11 1.66 -2.49
C ILE A 232 -18.31 1.07 -1.75
N ASN A 233 -19.41 0.80 -2.44
CA ASN A 233 -20.66 0.32 -1.84
C ASN A 233 -21.23 -0.87 -2.62
N LEU A 234 -21.07 -2.06 -2.07
CA LEU A 234 -21.59 -3.29 -2.66
C LEU A 234 -23.11 -3.26 -2.89
N HIS A 235 -23.86 -2.61 -2.00
CA HIS A 235 -25.32 -2.48 -2.17
C HIS A 235 -25.67 -1.68 -3.43
N ASP A 236 -24.95 -0.59 -3.68
CA ASP A 236 -25.19 0.24 -4.86
C ASP A 236 -24.79 -0.50 -6.13
N LEU A 237 -23.69 -1.26 -6.10
CA LEU A 237 -23.27 -2.11 -7.22
C LEU A 237 -24.33 -3.16 -7.55
N VAL A 238 -24.81 -3.89 -6.57
CA VAL A 238 -25.88 -4.91 -6.76
C VAL A 238 -27.18 -4.23 -7.24
N SER A 239 -27.53 -3.09 -6.65
CA SER A 239 -28.73 -2.33 -7.05
C SER A 239 -28.63 -1.81 -8.49
N PHE A 240 -27.45 -1.43 -8.96
CA PHE A 240 -27.16 -1.07 -10.32
C PHE A 240 -27.43 -2.26 -11.27
N PHE A 241 -26.86 -3.44 -10.97
CA PHE A 241 -27.11 -4.64 -11.78
C PHE A 241 -28.56 -5.12 -11.72
N GLN A 242 -29.31 -4.78 -10.69
CA GLN A 242 -30.75 -4.98 -10.59
C GLN A 242 -31.57 -3.92 -11.33
N ASN A 243 -30.93 -2.97 -12.00
CA ASN A 243 -31.54 -1.86 -12.72
C ASN A 243 -32.60 -1.08 -11.91
N LYS A 244 -32.39 -1.00 -10.57
CA LYS A 244 -33.38 -0.36 -9.68
C LYS A 244 -33.66 1.11 -9.98
N ASN A 245 -32.70 1.80 -10.59
CA ASN A 245 -32.80 3.22 -10.98
C ASN A 245 -32.97 3.39 -12.50
N ASN A 246 -33.22 2.31 -13.25
CA ASN A 246 -33.26 2.29 -14.72
C ASN A 246 -31.98 2.80 -15.41
N GLU A 247 -30.86 2.77 -14.69
CA GLU A 247 -29.59 3.32 -15.22
C GLU A 247 -28.80 2.28 -16.03
N LEU A 248 -28.92 1.00 -15.73
CA LEU A 248 -28.13 -0.03 -16.41
C LEU A 248 -28.56 -0.21 -17.86
N VAL A 249 -29.84 -0.47 -18.10
CA VAL A 249 -30.35 -0.82 -19.44
C VAL A 249 -30.14 0.31 -20.43
N ASP A 250 -30.33 1.56 -19.98
CA ASP A 250 -30.20 2.73 -20.83
C ASP A 250 -28.74 3.01 -21.27
N ASN A 251 -27.76 2.43 -20.56
CA ASN A 251 -26.33 2.63 -20.83
C ASN A 251 -25.65 1.39 -21.46
N ILE A 252 -26.38 0.30 -21.71
CA ILE A 252 -25.84 -0.87 -22.43
C ILE A 252 -25.87 -0.62 -23.93
N HIS A 253 -24.71 -0.59 -24.57
CA HIS A 253 -24.56 -0.48 -26.01
C HIS A 253 -24.68 -1.85 -26.70
N ASN A 254 -24.07 -2.87 -26.11
CA ASN A 254 -24.16 -4.24 -26.63
C ASN A 254 -24.58 -5.22 -25.54
N ARG A 255 -25.86 -5.58 -25.56
CA ARG A 255 -26.46 -6.50 -24.56
C ARG A 255 -25.80 -7.87 -24.55
N ARG A 256 -25.49 -8.44 -25.74
CA ARG A 256 -24.88 -9.75 -25.86
C ARG A 256 -23.50 -9.76 -25.20
N HIS A 257 -22.65 -8.82 -25.53
CA HIS A 257 -21.32 -8.67 -24.94
C HIS A 257 -21.39 -8.37 -23.43
N PHE A 258 -22.36 -7.57 -22.99
CA PHE A 258 -22.61 -7.32 -21.57
C PHE A 258 -22.92 -8.63 -20.82
N LEU A 259 -23.85 -9.43 -21.33
CA LEU A 259 -24.23 -10.70 -20.71
C LEU A 259 -23.05 -11.70 -20.68
N MET A 260 -22.26 -11.77 -21.74
CA MET A 260 -21.04 -12.58 -21.78
C MET A 260 -20.02 -12.11 -20.71
N ALA A 261 -19.77 -10.82 -20.60
CA ALA A 261 -18.84 -10.25 -19.62
C ALA A 261 -19.31 -10.45 -18.19
N MET A 262 -20.62 -10.54 -17.97
CA MET A 262 -21.21 -10.76 -16.65
C MET A 262 -21.14 -12.22 -16.16
N VAL A 263 -20.81 -13.18 -17.01
CA VAL A 263 -20.77 -14.62 -16.65
C VAL A 263 -19.92 -14.90 -15.40
N PRO A 264 -18.66 -14.42 -15.29
CA PRO A 264 -17.85 -14.65 -14.10
C PRO A 264 -18.42 -14.02 -12.84
N PHE A 265 -18.96 -12.80 -12.96
CA PHE A 265 -19.60 -12.11 -11.84
C PHE A 265 -20.87 -12.84 -11.37
N MET A 266 -21.74 -13.21 -12.29
CA MET A 266 -22.95 -14.00 -12.00
C MET A 266 -22.62 -15.33 -11.33
N ARG A 267 -21.58 -16.01 -11.79
CA ARG A 267 -21.09 -17.25 -11.20
C ARG A 267 -20.63 -17.03 -9.75
N GLY A 268 -19.84 -16.01 -9.50
CA GLY A 268 -19.39 -15.64 -8.15
C GLY A 268 -20.57 -15.26 -7.24
N TYR A 269 -21.49 -14.46 -7.76
CA TYR A 269 -22.68 -14.04 -7.03
C TYR A 269 -23.60 -15.22 -6.69
N ALA A 270 -23.85 -16.14 -7.63
CA ALA A 270 -24.61 -17.37 -7.40
C ALA A 270 -23.95 -18.26 -6.33
N HIS A 271 -22.63 -18.36 -6.34
CA HIS A 271 -21.88 -19.15 -5.34
C HIS A 271 -22.03 -18.61 -3.92
N ILE A 272 -22.02 -17.27 -3.76
CA ILE A 272 -22.07 -16.61 -2.45
C ILE A 272 -23.50 -16.50 -1.92
N SER A 273 -24.46 -16.19 -2.81
CA SER A 273 -25.83 -15.82 -2.42
C SER A 273 -26.82 -16.99 -2.41
N LEU A 274 -26.50 -18.08 -3.13
CA LEU A 274 -27.38 -19.21 -3.33
C LEU A 274 -26.62 -20.48 -2.97
N ASP A 275 -27.00 -21.10 -1.89
CA ASP A 275 -26.42 -22.38 -1.44
C ASP A 275 -26.82 -23.52 -2.39
N SER A 276 -25.83 -24.24 -2.99
CA SER A 276 -26.03 -25.42 -3.84
C SER A 276 -26.91 -25.24 -5.10
N ASP A 277 -26.81 -24.09 -5.77
CA ASP A 277 -27.62 -23.75 -6.93
C ASP A 277 -26.98 -24.26 -8.25
N ASP A 278 -27.84 -24.87 -9.11
CA ASP A 278 -27.43 -25.38 -10.43
C ASP A 278 -26.88 -24.30 -11.36
N ARG A 279 -27.23 -23.02 -11.16
CA ARG A 279 -26.76 -21.88 -11.93
C ARG A 279 -25.24 -21.68 -11.85
N TYR A 280 -24.64 -21.92 -10.68
CA TYR A 280 -23.20 -21.93 -10.52
C TYR A 280 -22.53 -22.94 -11.47
N GLY A 281 -23.07 -24.17 -11.54
CA GLY A 281 -22.57 -25.23 -12.41
C GLY A 281 -22.75 -24.91 -13.89
N GLN A 282 -23.90 -24.35 -14.27
CA GLN A 282 -24.21 -23.92 -15.64
C GLN A 282 -23.29 -22.81 -16.12
N LEU A 283 -23.10 -21.77 -15.30
CA LEU A 283 -22.19 -20.66 -15.61
C LEU A 283 -20.71 -21.13 -15.65
N SER A 284 -20.31 -22.05 -14.77
CA SER A 284 -18.98 -22.67 -14.82
C SER A 284 -18.77 -23.48 -16.09
N GLY A 285 -19.82 -24.17 -16.59
CA GLY A 285 -19.78 -24.92 -17.85
C GLY A 285 -19.50 -24.04 -19.06
N ILE A 286 -20.16 -22.88 -19.14
CA ILE A 286 -19.91 -21.89 -20.20
C ILE A 286 -18.51 -21.26 -20.06
N MET A 287 -18.14 -20.86 -18.85
CA MET A 287 -16.87 -20.17 -18.59
C MET A 287 -15.64 -21.04 -18.88
N HIS A 288 -15.72 -22.33 -18.61
CA HIS A 288 -14.55 -23.26 -18.72
C HIS A 288 -14.72 -24.30 -19.82
N GLY A 289 -15.80 -24.27 -20.57
CA GLY A 289 -16.07 -25.29 -21.61
C GLY A 289 -16.33 -26.68 -21.06
N TYR A 290 -16.74 -26.82 -19.79
CA TYR A 290 -17.03 -28.11 -19.17
C TYR A 290 -18.46 -28.55 -19.40
N GLY A 291 -18.66 -29.84 -19.66
CA GLY A 291 -19.98 -30.48 -19.73
C GLY A 291 -20.51 -30.69 -21.15
N THR A 292 -21.69 -31.31 -21.23
CA THR A 292 -22.35 -31.70 -22.49
C THR A 292 -23.15 -30.58 -23.14
N ASN A 293 -23.44 -29.49 -22.40
CA ASN A 293 -24.15 -28.32 -22.91
C ASN A 293 -23.19 -27.16 -23.13
N ASN A 294 -22.78 -27.01 -24.36
CA ASN A 294 -21.88 -25.90 -24.77
C ASN A 294 -22.64 -24.55 -24.92
N SER A 295 -23.91 -24.47 -24.56
CA SER A 295 -24.74 -23.28 -24.67
C SER A 295 -25.66 -23.11 -23.47
N LEU A 296 -25.92 -21.84 -23.08
CA LEU A 296 -26.76 -21.46 -21.97
C LEU A 296 -27.58 -20.22 -22.33
N ASP A 297 -28.85 -20.16 -21.94
CA ASP A 297 -29.60 -18.90 -21.92
C ASP A 297 -29.12 -18.03 -20.75
N VAL A 298 -28.07 -17.23 -21.01
CA VAL A 298 -27.42 -16.37 -20.03
C VAL A 298 -28.36 -15.26 -19.57
N LEU A 299 -29.24 -14.77 -20.43
CA LEU A 299 -30.25 -13.77 -20.06
C LEU A 299 -31.24 -14.30 -19.02
N SER A 300 -31.72 -15.51 -19.19
CA SER A 300 -32.59 -16.15 -18.19
C SER A 300 -31.90 -16.30 -16.85
N VAL A 301 -30.62 -16.71 -16.84
CA VAL A 301 -29.81 -16.76 -15.62
C VAL A 301 -29.64 -15.38 -14.99
N TYR A 302 -29.30 -14.37 -15.77
CA TYR A 302 -29.17 -12.99 -15.28
C TYR A 302 -30.46 -12.50 -14.61
N ASN A 303 -31.60 -12.65 -15.30
CA ASN A 303 -32.91 -12.28 -14.77
C ASN A 303 -33.27 -13.02 -13.47
N SER A 304 -32.87 -14.27 -13.36
CA SER A 304 -33.11 -15.06 -12.16
C SER A 304 -32.28 -14.63 -10.95
N LEU A 305 -31.10 -14.05 -11.19
CA LEU A 305 -30.17 -13.57 -10.14
C LEU A 305 -30.47 -12.13 -9.72
N PHE A 306 -30.78 -11.26 -10.67
CA PHE A 306 -30.88 -9.82 -10.44
C PHE A 306 -32.29 -9.25 -10.58
N GLY A 307 -33.25 -10.04 -11.07
CA GLY A 307 -34.62 -9.62 -11.35
C GLY A 307 -34.90 -9.59 -12.85
N ASN A 308 -36.17 -9.53 -13.22
CA ASN A 308 -36.62 -9.53 -14.62
C ASN A 308 -36.33 -8.18 -15.28
N ILE A 309 -35.10 -7.99 -15.74
CA ILE A 309 -34.58 -6.74 -16.27
C ILE A 309 -34.65 -6.72 -17.78
N PHE A 310 -34.36 -7.85 -18.42
CA PHE A 310 -34.31 -7.97 -19.87
C PHE A 310 -35.44 -8.86 -20.39
N ASP A 311 -36.04 -8.46 -21.49
CA ASP A 311 -37.01 -9.29 -22.21
C ASP A 311 -36.31 -10.14 -23.28
N GLY A 312 -36.89 -11.31 -23.54
CA GLY A 312 -36.45 -12.23 -24.59
C GLY A 312 -35.55 -13.34 -24.06
N GLU A 313 -34.71 -13.85 -24.93
CA GLU A 313 -33.79 -14.97 -24.71
C GLU A 313 -32.43 -14.60 -25.30
N GLU A 314 -31.33 -15.00 -24.66
CA GLU A 314 -29.99 -14.81 -25.16
C GLU A 314 -29.14 -16.04 -24.90
N ILE A 315 -29.13 -16.93 -25.89
CA ILE A 315 -28.34 -18.16 -25.84
C ILE A 315 -26.90 -17.86 -26.24
N ILE A 316 -25.98 -18.19 -25.35
CA ILE A 316 -24.54 -18.00 -25.52
C ILE A 316 -23.86 -19.37 -25.42
N SER A 317 -23.01 -19.66 -26.37
CA SER A 317 -22.14 -20.85 -26.40
C SER A 317 -20.69 -20.50 -26.12
N VAL A 318 -19.86 -21.49 -25.81
CA VAL A 318 -18.42 -21.31 -25.66
C VAL A 318 -17.79 -20.78 -26.97
N SER A 319 -18.27 -21.23 -28.12
CA SER A 319 -17.77 -20.72 -29.42
C SER A 319 -18.11 -19.26 -29.64
N ASP A 320 -19.28 -18.80 -29.22
CA ASP A 320 -19.65 -17.37 -29.32
C ASP A 320 -18.66 -16.47 -28.56
N ILE A 321 -18.21 -16.92 -27.39
CA ILE A 321 -17.26 -16.18 -26.57
C ILE A 321 -15.87 -16.15 -27.23
N LEU A 322 -15.44 -17.28 -27.81
CA LEU A 322 -14.15 -17.39 -28.51
C LEU A 322 -14.11 -16.60 -29.84
N GLU A 323 -15.27 -16.33 -30.45
CA GLU A 323 -15.40 -15.60 -31.71
C GLU A 323 -15.61 -14.09 -31.54
N VAL A 324 -15.59 -13.57 -30.29
CA VAL A 324 -15.74 -12.14 -30.03
C VAL A 324 -14.59 -11.35 -30.66
N ASP A 325 -14.92 -10.29 -31.40
CA ASP A 325 -13.92 -9.32 -31.87
C ASP A 325 -13.56 -8.35 -30.76
N TYR A 326 -12.45 -8.64 -30.09
CA TYR A 326 -11.95 -7.83 -28.97
C TYR A 326 -11.45 -6.45 -29.36
N SER A 327 -11.20 -6.20 -30.66
CA SER A 327 -10.70 -4.90 -31.11
C SER A 327 -11.79 -3.81 -31.19
N ALA A 328 -13.05 -4.21 -31.13
CA ALA A 328 -14.21 -3.33 -31.30
C ALA A 328 -15.24 -3.47 -30.17
N LEU A 329 -14.79 -3.73 -28.95
CA LEU A 329 -15.69 -3.83 -27.80
C LEU A 329 -16.27 -2.47 -27.43
N ASP A 330 -17.59 -2.45 -27.30
CA ASP A 330 -18.37 -1.31 -26.83
C ASP A 330 -19.57 -1.84 -26.02
N ILE A 331 -19.34 -2.11 -24.73
CA ILE A 331 -20.30 -2.81 -23.87
C ILE A 331 -21.23 -1.82 -23.18
N LEU A 332 -20.63 -0.81 -22.52
CA LEU A 332 -21.34 0.25 -21.81
C LEU A 332 -20.93 1.63 -22.32
N ASP A 333 -21.76 2.64 -22.04
CA ASP A 333 -21.42 4.04 -22.28
C ASP A 333 -20.17 4.45 -21.48
N LYS A 334 -19.04 4.54 -22.18
CA LYS A 334 -17.72 4.93 -21.61
C LYS A 334 -17.68 6.35 -21.07
N THR A 335 -18.64 7.21 -21.45
CA THR A 335 -18.71 8.58 -20.93
C THR A 335 -19.32 8.62 -19.53
N GLN A 336 -20.21 7.69 -19.22
CA GLN A 336 -20.87 7.56 -17.92
C GLN A 336 -20.18 6.56 -17.00
N TYR A 337 -19.69 5.44 -17.58
CA TYR A 337 -19.14 4.28 -16.87
C TYR A 337 -17.79 3.84 -17.46
N PRO A 338 -16.75 4.72 -17.46
CA PRO A 338 -15.45 4.38 -18.07
C PRO A 338 -14.76 3.20 -17.39
N LEU A 339 -14.78 3.13 -16.05
CA LEU A 339 -14.17 2.03 -15.29
C LEU A 339 -14.93 0.71 -15.47
N LEU A 340 -16.26 0.75 -15.35
CA LEU A 340 -17.08 -0.46 -15.45
C LEU A 340 -17.06 -1.02 -16.86
N SER A 341 -17.10 -0.16 -17.90
CA SER A 341 -16.95 -0.58 -19.30
C SER A 341 -15.61 -1.27 -19.51
N ASP A 342 -14.51 -0.66 -19.08
CA ASP A 342 -13.17 -1.25 -19.17
C ASP A 342 -13.10 -2.60 -18.42
N THR A 343 -13.65 -2.67 -17.20
CA THR A 343 -13.68 -3.90 -16.41
C THR A 343 -14.43 -5.03 -17.12
N LEU A 344 -15.57 -4.76 -17.72
CA LEU A 344 -16.35 -5.76 -18.46
C LEU A 344 -15.63 -6.19 -19.76
N GLU A 345 -15.01 -5.26 -20.47
CA GLU A 345 -14.21 -5.56 -21.66
C GLU A 345 -13.00 -6.43 -21.31
N GLN A 346 -12.27 -6.09 -20.25
CA GLN A 346 -11.16 -6.90 -19.73
C GLN A 346 -11.62 -8.28 -19.28
N THR A 347 -12.79 -8.38 -18.66
CA THR A 347 -13.35 -9.66 -18.24
C THR A 347 -13.58 -10.58 -19.44
N LEU A 348 -14.11 -10.07 -20.55
CA LEU A 348 -14.24 -10.86 -21.78
C LEU A 348 -12.90 -11.33 -22.32
N ILE A 349 -11.88 -10.48 -22.31
CA ILE A 349 -10.55 -10.82 -22.82
C ILE A 349 -9.87 -11.89 -21.98
N TYR A 350 -9.89 -11.76 -20.64
CA TYR A 350 -9.06 -12.60 -19.77
C TYR A 350 -9.73 -13.84 -19.19
N TYR A 351 -11.06 -13.82 -19.01
CA TYR A 351 -11.75 -14.94 -18.42
C TYR A 351 -12.14 -16.03 -19.42
N HIS A 352 -12.08 -15.72 -20.70
CA HIS A 352 -12.49 -16.64 -21.77
C HIS A 352 -11.31 -17.09 -22.66
N LEU A 353 -10.08 -16.69 -22.28
CA LEU A 353 -8.83 -17.24 -22.81
C LEU A 353 -8.28 -18.30 -21.85
#